data_f296caccf1e51d1310ded6b9913fe7f5
#
_entry.id   f296caccf1e51d1310ded6b9913fe7f5
#
_cell.length_a   1.000
_cell.length_b   1.000
_cell.length_c   1.000
_cell.angle_alpha   90.00
_cell.angle_beta   90.00
_cell.angle_gamma   90.00
#
_symmetry.space_group_name_H-M   'P 1'
#
loop_
_entity.id
_entity.type
_entity.pdbx_description
1 polymer ?
#
loop_
_entity_poly.entity_id
_entity_poly.type
_entity_poly.pdbx_seq_one_letter_code
_entity_poly.pdbx_strand_id
1 'polypeptide(L)'
;NIVDGQMHGAIVQGLSNAMFEEFIYDERGQQMSADFEHYKLATAADVPDIEITYAPTPCPHTPLGTRGIGEGRPSSVPGALTNAVCDALAPFGIEINELPLRPNLVWRKLQESRK
;
A
#
# COMPACT_ATOMS: atom_id res chain seq x y z
N ASN A 1 7.93 -11.70 17.89
CA ASN A 1 6.68 -12.32 17.41
C ASN A 1 5.51 -11.36 17.31
N ILE A 2 4.99 -10.72 18.44
CA ILE A 2 3.83 -9.81 18.33
C ILE A 2 4.17 -8.58 17.49
N VAL A 3 5.33 -7.97 17.72
CA VAL A 3 5.80 -6.81 16.95
C VAL A 3 5.99 -7.17 15.47
N ASP A 4 6.60 -8.33 15.19
CA ASP A 4 6.75 -8.83 13.81
C ASP A 4 5.39 -9.00 13.12
N GLY A 5 4.42 -9.62 13.82
CA GLY A 5 3.07 -9.79 13.31
C GLY A 5 2.37 -8.46 13.02
N GLN A 6 2.54 -7.46 13.89
CA GLN A 6 1.98 -6.12 13.67
C GLN A 6 2.64 -5.41 12.47
N MET A 7 3.94 -5.53 12.31
CA MET A 7 4.65 -4.93 11.18
C MET A 7 4.27 -5.58 9.86
N HIS A 8 4.25 -6.93 9.79
CA HIS A 8 3.78 -7.63 8.59
C HIS A 8 2.34 -7.26 8.25
N GLY A 9 1.44 -7.30 9.24
CA GLY A 9 0.03 -6.94 9.04
C GLY A 9 -0.15 -5.51 8.53
N ALA A 10 0.60 -4.55 9.07
CA ALA A 10 0.54 -3.16 8.66
C ALA A 10 1.07 -2.95 7.22
N ILE A 11 2.15 -3.64 6.86
CA ILE A 11 2.71 -3.56 5.50
C ILE A 11 1.74 -4.15 4.49
N VAL A 12 1.17 -5.33 4.78
CA VAL A 12 0.19 -6.00 3.91
C VAL A 12 -1.08 -5.15 3.76
N GLN A 13 -1.58 -4.56 4.84
CA GLN A 13 -2.72 -3.63 4.79
C GLN A 13 -2.42 -2.43 3.89
N GLY A 14 -1.26 -1.80 4.05
CA GLY A 14 -0.87 -0.67 3.22
C GLY A 14 -0.65 -1.04 1.75
N LEU A 15 -0.11 -2.23 1.47
CA LEU A 15 0.03 -2.79 0.13
C LEU A 15 -1.34 -3.03 -0.50
N SER A 16 -2.27 -3.66 0.22
CA SER A 16 -3.63 -3.92 -0.23
C SER A 16 -4.33 -2.61 -0.62
N ASN A 17 -4.24 -1.61 0.25
CA ASN A 17 -4.82 -0.30 0.04
C ASN A 17 -4.22 0.42 -1.19
N ALA A 18 -2.89 0.34 -1.36
CA ALA A 18 -2.20 1.01 -2.46
C ALA A 18 -2.44 0.37 -3.83
N MET A 19 -2.67 -0.95 -3.89
CA MET A 19 -2.67 -1.68 -5.16
C MET A 19 -4.03 -2.24 -5.57
N PHE A 20 -4.93 -2.50 -4.61
CA PHE A 20 -6.14 -3.26 -4.92
C PHE A 20 -7.43 -2.58 -4.48
N GLU A 21 -7.45 -1.92 -3.32
CA GLU A 21 -8.68 -1.45 -2.70
C GLU A 21 -9.19 -0.17 -3.35
N GLU A 22 -10.43 -0.18 -3.81
CA GLU A 22 -11.07 0.99 -4.40
C GLU A 22 -12.59 0.95 -4.21
N PHE A 23 -13.13 2.09 -3.77
CA PHE A 23 -14.56 2.34 -3.80
C PHE A 23 -14.97 2.85 -5.18
N ILE A 24 -15.72 2.03 -5.92
CA ILE A 24 -16.21 2.36 -7.25
C ILE A 24 -17.68 2.73 -7.15
N TYR A 25 -18.05 3.88 -7.71
CA TYR A 25 -19.44 4.36 -7.76
C TYR A 25 -19.89 4.51 -9.21
N ASP A 26 -21.17 4.22 -9.46
CA ASP A 26 -21.80 4.51 -10.74
C ASP A 26 -22.21 6.01 -10.85
N GLU A 27 -22.78 6.38 -11.99
CA GLU A 27 -23.25 7.76 -12.26
C GLU A 27 -24.38 8.22 -11.31
N ARG A 28 -25.02 7.28 -10.60
CA ARG A 28 -26.09 7.55 -9.63
C ARG A 28 -25.60 7.61 -8.20
N GLY A 29 -24.28 7.41 -7.99
CA GLY A 29 -23.66 7.33 -6.66
C GLY A 29 -23.87 5.99 -5.96
N GLN A 30 -24.31 4.95 -6.67
CA GLN A 30 -24.42 3.60 -6.13
C GLN A 30 -23.03 2.96 -6.06
N GLN A 31 -22.65 2.44 -4.89
CA GLN A 31 -21.38 1.73 -4.71
C GLN A 31 -21.41 0.39 -5.45
N MET A 32 -20.50 0.21 -6.38
CA MET A 32 -20.35 -1.00 -7.20
C MET A 32 -19.40 -2.01 -6.59
N SER A 33 -18.52 -1.60 -5.69
CA SER A 33 -17.59 -2.46 -4.95
C SER A 33 -18.09 -2.74 -3.52
N ALA A 34 -19.35 -3.14 -3.37
CA ALA A 34 -19.98 -3.33 -2.05
C ALA A 34 -19.82 -4.74 -1.47
N ASP A 35 -19.17 -5.65 -2.18
CA ASP A 35 -18.91 -7.03 -1.78
C ASP A 35 -17.46 -7.45 -2.06
N PHE A 36 -17.04 -8.61 -1.54
CA PHE A 36 -15.67 -9.11 -1.71
C PHE A 36 -15.35 -9.67 -3.11
N GLU A 37 -16.33 -9.79 -3.99
CA GLU A 37 -16.09 -10.09 -5.40
C GLU A 37 -15.52 -8.86 -6.13
N HIS A 38 -16.01 -7.66 -5.78
CA HIS A 38 -15.68 -6.40 -6.44
C HIS A 38 -14.70 -5.55 -5.64
N TYR A 39 -14.78 -5.56 -4.29
CA TYR A 39 -13.80 -4.91 -3.42
C TYR A 39 -12.63 -5.85 -3.16
N LYS A 40 -11.57 -5.67 -3.89
CA LYS A 40 -10.45 -6.60 -3.88
C LYS A 40 -9.48 -6.31 -2.73
N LEU A 41 -9.22 -7.33 -1.91
CA LEU A 41 -8.17 -7.34 -0.90
C LEU A 41 -6.96 -8.12 -1.41
N ALA A 42 -5.76 -7.76 -0.92
CA ALA A 42 -4.57 -8.56 -1.16
C ALA A 42 -4.72 -9.96 -0.55
N THR A 43 -4.31 -10.96 -1.30
CA THR A 43 -4.24 -12.35 -0.84
C THR A 43 -2.81 -12.71 -0.46
N ALA A 44 -2.60 -13.86 0.18
CA ALA A 44 -1.26 -14.34 0.51
C ALA A 44 -0.36 -14.51 -0.73
N ALA A 45 -0.94 -14.71 -1.92
CA ALA A 45 -0.19 -14.83 -3.17
C ALA A 45 0.29 -13.45 -3.72
N ASP A 46 -0.32 -12.37 -3.26
CA ASP A 46 0.02 -11.00 -3.69
C ASP A 46 1.10 -10.36 -2.79
N VAL A 47 1.43 -11.02 -1.67
CA VAL A 47 2.36 -10.48 -0.66
C VAL A 47 3.78 -11.01 -0.91
N PRO A 48 4.76 -10.13 -1.15
CA PRO A 48 6.15 -10.54 -1.26
C PRO A 48 6.74 -10.94 0.09
N ASP A 49 7.92 -11.54 0.08
CA ASP A 49 8.71 -11.74 1.30
C ASP A 49 9.06 -10.38 1.91
N ILE A 50 8.74 -10.22 3.21
CA ILE A 50 8.95 -8.97 3.93
C ILE A 50 10.08 -9.17 4.95
N GLU A 51 11.17 -8.45 4.76
CA GLU A 51 12.26 -8.39 5.72
C GLU A 51 12.04 -7.23 6.69
N ILE A 52 12.11 -7.51 8.00
CA ILE A 52 11.90 -6.51 9.05
C ILE A 52 13.20 -6.29 9.82
N THR A 53 13.62 -5.04 9.89
CA THR A 53 14.76 -4.60 10.70
C THR A 53 14.28 -3.59 11.74
N TYR A 54 14.81 -3.71 12.97
CA TYR A 54 14.44 -2.84 14.07
C TYR A 54 15.49 -1.77 14.36
N ALA A 55 15.03 -0.53 14.49
CA ALA A 55 15.80 0.60 15.02
C ALA A 55 15.17 1.06 16.35
N PRO A 56 15.54 0.47 17.50
CA PRO A 56 14.90 0.78 18.77
C PRO A 56 15.14 2.22 19.19
N THR A 57 14.06 2.94 19.47
CA THR A 57 14.10 4.31 20.00
C THR A 57 13.24 4.37 21.27
N PRO A 58 13.81 4.09 22.45
CA PRO A 58 13.08 4.10 23.71
C PRO A 58 12.39 5.44 23.98
N CYS A 59 11.20 5.41 24.53
CA CYS A 59 10.48 6.61 24.94
C CYS A 59 11.03 7.12 26.28
N PRO A 60 11.49 8.37 26.38
CA PRO A 60 12.02 8.91 27.65
C PRO A 60 10.92 9.17 28.70
N HIS A 61 9.64 9.14 28.29
CA HIS A 61 8.50 9.48 29.14
C HIS A 61 7.75 8.26 29.69
N THR A 62 8.19 7.05 29.36
CA THR A 62 7.57 5.80 29.87
C THR A 62 8.58 5.00 30.70
N PRO A 63 8.13 4.32 31.80
CA PRO A 63 9.04 3.66 32.72
C PRO A 63 9.96 2.60 32.08
N LEU A 64 9.47 1.90 31.06
CA LEU A 64 10.21 0.85 30.34
C LEU A 64 10.68 1.30 28.94
N GLY A 65 10.56 2.57 28.61
CA GLY A 65 10.84 3.06 27.25
C GLY A 65 9.85 2.56 26.19
N THR A 66 8.69 2.04 26.62
CA THR A 66 7.72 1.39 25.74
C THR A 66 7.02 2.38 24.82
N ARG A 67 6.65 1.90 23.61
CA ARG A 67 5.86 2.63 22.62
C ARG A 67 4.74 1.73 22.10
N GLY A 68 3.63 2.36 21.68
CA GLY A 68 2.56 1.64 20.99
C GLY A 68 2.97 1.19 19.58
N ILE A 69 2.46 0.05 19.14
CA ILE A 69 2.67 -0.51 17.81
C ILE A 69 1.37 -1.09 17.22
N GLY A 70 0.21 -0.62 17.69
CA GLY A 70 -1.09 -1.14 17.23
C GLY A 70 -1.26 -1.10 15.71
N GLU A 71 -0.90 0.02 15.10
CA GLU A 71 -0.79 0.16 13.65
C GLU A 71 0.67 0.46 13.28
N GLY A 72 1.41 -0.54 12.81
CA GLY A 72 2.82 -0.43 12.42
C GLY A 72 3.09 0.48 11.21
N ARG A 73 2.38 1.61 11.12
CA ARG A 73 2.43 2.64 10.07
C ARG A 73 2.01 2.14 8.67
N PRO A 74 0.80 1.59 8.50
CA PRO A 74 0.31 1.21 7.17
C PRO A 74 0.23 2.41 6.22
N SER A 75 0.08 3.63 6.74
CA SER A 75 0.00 4.87 5.98
C SER A 75 1.27 5.25 5.20
N SER A 76 2.44 4.73 5.56
CA SER A 76 3.68 4.99 4.83
C SER A 76 3.88 4.08 3.61
N VAL A 77 3.21 2.94 3.57
CA VAL A 77 3.37 1.93 2.52
C VAL A 77 2.89 2.43 1.15
N PRO A 78 1.72 3.07 1.00
CA PRO A 78 1.28 3.61 -0.28
C PRO A 78 2.29 4.58 -0.90
N GLY A 79 2.86 5.49 -0.10
CA GLY A 79 3.90 6.41 -0.58
C GLY A 79 5.17 5.69 -1.03
N ALA A 80 5.64 4.71 -0.25
CA ALA A 80 6.82 3.92 -0.61
C ALA A 80 6.62 3.12 -1.90
N LEU A 81 5.46 2.47 -2.06
CA LEU A 81 5.11 1.74 -3.28
C LEU A 81 4.98 2.66 -4.49
N THR A 82 4.31 3.81 -4.34
CA THR A 82 4.19 4.78 -5.43
C THR A 82 5.56 5.26 -5.89
N ASN A 83 6.45 5.60 -4.96
CA ASN A 83 7.81 6.00 -5.29
C ASN A 83 8.58 4.89 -6.02
N ALA A 84 8.48 3.65 -5.57
CA ALA A 84 9.13 2.51 -6.21
C ALA A 84 8.60 2.26 -7.64
N VAL A 85 7.28 2.39 -7.85
CA VAL A 85 6.67 2.28 -9.18
C VAL A 85 7.10 3.43 -10.08
N CYS A 86 7.13 4.67 -9.57
CA CYS A 86 7.63 5.81 -10.34
C CYS A 86 9.10 5.66 -10.71
N ASP A 87 9.95 5.16 -9.79
CA ASP A 87 11.35 4.87 -10.07
C ASP A 87 11.51 3.82 -11.18
N ALA A 88 10.73 2.73 -11.13
CA ALA A 88 10.71 1.71 -12.16
C ALA A 88 10.22 2.25 -13.54
N LEU A 89 9.37 3.26 -13.53
CA LEU A 89 8.80 3.89 -14.74
C LEU A 89 9.59 5.13 -15.19
N ALA A 90 10.60 5.57 -14.45
CA ALA A 90 11.42 6.73 -14.78
C ALA A 90 12.05 6.68 -16.18
N PRO A 91 12.52 5.51 -16.72
CA PRO A 91 13.02 5.42 -18.10
C PRO A 91 12.00 5.79 -19.16
N PHE A 92 10.71 5.77 -18.84
CA PHE A 92 9.60 6.15 -19.72
C PHE A 92 9.08 7.56 -19.48
N GLY A 93 9.67 8.30 -18.53
CA GLY A 93 9.23 9.64 -18.15
C GLY A 93 7.85 9.67 -17.47
N ILE A 94 7.45 8.58 -16.81
CA ILE A 94 6.12 8.43 -16.21
C ILE A 94 6.19 8.68 -14.70
N GLU A 95 5.34 9.59 -14.23
CA GLU A 95 5.02 9.80 -12.82
C GLU A 95 3.57 9.42 -12.55
N ILE A 96 3.31 8.77 -11.42
CA ILE A 96 1.97 8.41 -10.96
C ILE A 96 1.70 9.09 -9.62
N ASN A 97 0.65 9.91 -9.57
CA ASN A 97 0.20 10.65 -8.39
C ASN A 97 -1.23 10.28 -7.99
N GLU A 98 -1.68 9.10 -8.38
CA GLU A 98 -3.02 8.58 -8.12
C GLU A 98 -2.96 7.14 -7.59
N LEU A 99 -3.90 6.78 -6.74
CA LEU A 99 -4.09 5.43 -6.19
C LEU A 99 -5.49 4.91 -6.54
N PRO A 100 -5.69 3.61 -6.55
CA PRO A 100 -4.72 2.53 -6.38
C PRO A 100 -3.83 2.30 -7.62
N LEU A 101 -2.60 1.77 -7.39
CA LEU A 101 -1.60 1.46 -8.43
C LEU A 101 -1.96 0.20 -9.21
N ARG A 102 -3.16 0.15 -9.77
CA ARG A 102 -3.64 -1.03 -10.49
C ARG A 102 -2.87 -1.26 -11.79
N PRO A 103 -2.75 -2.51 -12.25
CA PRO A 103 -2.09 -2.84 -13.51
C PRO A 103 -2.66 -2.06 -14.71
N ASN A 104 -3.97 -1.83 -14.76
CA ASN A 104 -4.60 -1.04 -15.82
C ASN A 104 -4.20 0.46 -15.79
N LEU A 105 -3.98 1.04 -14.60
CA LEU A 105 -3.46 2.41 -14.47
C LEU A 105 -2.05 2.49 -15.05
N VAL A 106 -1.16 1.60 -14.60
CA VAL A 106 0.24 1.53 -15.08
C VAL A 106 0.27 1.31 -16.60
N TRP A 107 -0.52 0.37 -17.09
CA TRP A 107 -0.63 0.09 -18.51
C TRP A 107 -1.08 1.33 -19.31
N ARG A 108 -2.11 2.02 -18.86
CA ARG A 108 -2.61 3.25 -19.50
C ARG A 108 -1.51 4.31 -19.59
N LYS A 109 -0.81 4.58 -18.49
CA LYS A 109 0.31 5.53 -18.44
C LYS A 109 1.43 5.15 -19.43
N LEU A 110 1.76 3.86 -19.52
CA LEU A 110 2.73 3.35 -20.50
C LEU A 110 2.26 3.54 -21.96
N GLN A 111 0.97 3.42 -22.27
CA GLN A 111 0.46 3.69 -23.62
C GLN A 111 0.48 5.19 -23.96
N GLU A 112 0.21 6.05 -22.98
CA GLU A 112 0.24 7.50 -23.14
C GLU A 112 1.66 8.02 -23.42
N SER A 113 2.69 7.45 -22.77
CA SER A 113 4.09 7.85 -22.91
C SER A 113 4.73 7.43 -24.27
N ARG A 114 4.08 6.52 -25.00
CA ARG A 114 4.56 6.04 -26.31
C ARG A 114 4.07 6.89 -27.51
N LYS A 115 3.24 7.88 -27.23
CA LYS A 115 2.72 8.83 -28.25
C LYS A 115 3.59 10.07 -28.33
#